data_a6ae0390a117127b423954bd3dbc62d7
#
_entry.id   a6ae0390a117127b423954bd3dbc62d7
#
_cell.length_a   1.000
_cell.length_b   1.000
_cell.length_c   1.000
_cell.angle_alpha   90.00
_cell.angle_beta   90.00
_cell.angle_gamma   90.00
#
_symmetry.space_group_name_H-M   'P 1'
#
loop_
_entity.id
_entity.type
_entity.pdbx_description
1 polymer ?
#
loop_
_entity_poly.entity_id
_entity_poly.type
_entity_poly.pdbx_seq_one_letter_code
_entity_poly.pdbx_strand_id
1 'polypeptide(L)'
;ELYTRRLREEERSLNEIVFRDTSGVNTLYLYSFPVKYVENGEIKDKTLELETLERGGKTLYRSADNDVVTTFSDQISDGIHLQHGEISITLKPEPSVKNSAPLKAETAFPAADRKSVAFLADQPVSGNVSLTYMGFSQELLIQERAGQNEFVSRIYTNGLELYQDDFGQLLLRGAEDEEAVAYVCDPVVFTADNRNNRLLTYT
;
A
#
# COMPACT_ATOMS: atom_id res chain seq x y z
N GLU A 1 -9.42 5.27 -27.79
CA GLU A 1 -9.77 5.75 -26.43
C GLU A 1 -11.18 6.32 -26.44
N LEU A 2 -12.00 5.89 -25.45
CA LEU A 2 -13.41 6.31 -25.34
C LEU A 2 -13.57 7.73 -24.80
N TYR A 3 -12.58 8.25 -24.07
CA TYR A 3 -12.65 9.55 -23.38
C TYR A 3 -11.68 10.55 -24.01
N THR A 4 -12.17 11.75 -24.31
CA THR A 4 -11.38 12.80 -24.95
C THR A 4 -10.97 13.92 -24.03
N ARG A 5 -11.71 14.15 -22.94
CA ARG A 5 -11.46 15.28 -22.04
C ARG A 5 -11.91 14.97 -20.62
N ARG A 6 -11.06 15.29 -19.63
CA ARG A 6 -11.42 15.39 -18.23
C ARG A 6 -12.05 16.75 -17.94
N LEU A 7 -13.16 16.74 -17.17
CA LEU A 7 -13.93 17.93 -16.79
C LEU A 7 -13.72 18.22 -15.30
N ARG A 8 -12.56 18.79 -14.96
CA ARG A 8 -12.21 19.11 -13.56
C ARG A 8 -13.21 20.06 -12.90
N GLU A 9 -13.80 20.97 -13.68
CA GLU A 9 -14.81 21.93 -13.25
C GLU A 9 -16.15 21.29 -12.83
N GLU A 10 -16.39 20.05 -13.22
CA GLU A 10 -17.59 19.30 -12.86
C GLU A 10 -17.37 18.35 -11.67
N GLU A 11 -16.13 18.18 -11.21
CA GLU A 11 -15.76 17.34 -10.07
C GLU A 11 -16.06 18.09 -8.76
N ARG A 12 -16.94 17.55 -7.91
CA ARG A 12 -17.44 18.19 -6.69
C ARG A 12 -16.81 17.72 -5.40
N SER A 13 -16.08 16.60 -5.45
CA SER A 13 -15.41 16.03 -4.28
C SER A 13 -14.03 15.47 -4.63
N LEU A 14 -13.24 15.12 -3.61
CA LEU A 14 -11.93 14.48 -3.77
C LEU A 14 -12.03 13.06 -4.30
N ASN A 15 -13.22 12.48 -4.30
CA ASN A 15 -13.49 11.10 -4.72
C ASN A 15 -14.00 10.99 -6.15
N GLU A 16 -14.18 12.11 -6.84
CA GLU A 16 -14.81 12.15 -8.17
C GLU A 16 -13.82 12.45 -9.28
N ILE A 17 -13.99 11.78 -10.41
CA ILE A 17 -13.35 12.12 -11.68
C ILE A 17 -14.41 12.11 -12.78
N VAL A 18 -14.50 13.18 -13.57
CA VAL A 18 -15.48 13.31 -14.64
C VAL A 18 -14.77 13.37 -15.99
N PHE A 19 -15.19 12.53 -16.91
CA PHE A 19 -14.71 12.53 -18.29
C PHE A 19 -15.86 12.75 -19.27
N ARG A 20 -15.54 13.41 -20.40
CA ARG A 20 -16.42 13.50 -21.56
C ARG A 20 -15.88 12.63 -22.69
N ASP A 21 -16.76 11.84 -23.30
CA ASP A 21 -16.42 11.05 -24.47
C ASP A 21 -16.56 11.83 -25.80
N THR A 22 -16.27 11.14 -26.91
CA THR A 22 -16.37 11.72 -28.28
C THR A 22 -17.80 12.05 -28.70
N SER A 23 -18.81 11.44 -28.07
CA SER A 23 -20.22 11.71 -28.33
C SER A 23 -20.80 12.84 -27.48
N GLY A 24 -20.00 13.40 -26.56
CA GLY A 24 -20.40 14.49 -25.66
C GLY A 24 -21.06 14.01 -24.36
N VAL A 25 -21.06 12.70 -24.10
CA VAL A 25 -21.60 12.12 -22.85
C VAL A 25 -20.58 12.26 -21.73
N ASN A 26 -21.03 12.73 -20.56
CA ASN A 26 -20.21 12.79 -19.35
C ASN A 26 -20.34 11.50 -18.54
N THR A 27 -19.20 10.96 -18.13
CA THR A 27 -19.10 9.80 -17.22
C THR A 27 -18.46 10.24 -15.94
N LEU A 28 -19.18 10.04 -14.82
CA LEU A 28 -18.68 10.24 -13.47
C LEU A 28 -18.13 8.92 -12.93
N TYR A 29 -16.87 8.93 -12.51
CA TYR A 29 -16.26 7.89 -11.69
C TYR A 29 -16.28 8.34 -10.23
N LEU A 30 -17.01 7.62 -9.41
CA LEU A 30 -17.07 7.84 -7.97
C LEU A 30 -16.30 6.73 -7.26
N TYR A 31 -15.27 7.12 -6.53
CA TYR A 31 -14.43 6.22 -5.74
C TYR A 31 -14.91 6.18 -4.28
N SER A 32 -14.74 5.05 -3.62
CA SER A 32 -15.03 4.90 -2.17
C SER A 32 -13.96 5.55 -1.28
N PHE A 33 -12.91 6.10 -1.86
CA PHE A 33 -11.80 6.76 -1.19
C PHE A 33 -11.34 7.99 -1.99
N PRO A 34 -10.61 8.96 -1.38
CA PRO A 34 -10.08 10.10 -2.08
C PRO A 34 -9.01 9.72 -3.11
N VAL A 35 -9.20 10.14 -4.36
CA VAL A 35 -8.23 10.04 -5.47
C VAL A 35 -7.56 11.39 -5.77
N LYS A 36 -7.93 12.41 -5.00
CA LYS A 36 -7.35 13.75 -4.99
C LYS A 36 -7.05 14.17 -3.56
N TYR A 37 -6.24 15.19 -3.39
CA TYR A 37 -5.90 15.77 -2.10
C TYR A 37 -5.76 17.28 -2.21
N VAL A 38 -5.70 17.98 -1.08
CA VAL A 38 -5.52 19.43 -1.03
C VAL A 38 -4.11 19.73 -0.53
N GLU A 39 -3.34 20.47 -1.32
CA GLU A 39 -2.04 20.97 -0.93
C GLU A 39 -1.96 22.47 -1.18
N ASN A 40 -1.63 23.24 -0.16
CA ASN A 40 -1.57 24.71 -0.20
C ASN A 40 -2.85 25.39 -0.74
N GLY A 41 -4.02 24.78 -0.48
CA GLY A 41 -5.32 25.27 -0.94
C GLY A 41 -5.68 24.89 -2.39
N GLU A 42 -4.82 24.14 -3.07
CA GLU A 42 -5.07 23.63 -4.42
C GLU A 42 -5.42 22.15 -4.39
N ILE A 43 -6.40 21.75 -5.22
CA ILE A 43 -6.76 20.35 -5.40
C ILE A 43 -5.81 19.70 -6.43
N LYS A 44 -5.12 18.66 -6.00
CA LYS A 44 -4.22 17.85 -6.82
C LYS A 44 -4.72 16.41 -6.94
N ASP A 45 -4.36 15.78 -8.05
CA ASP A 45 -4.60 14.33 -8.20
C ASP A 45 -3.56 13.55 -7.42
N LYS A 46 -3.98 12.48 -6.75
CA LYS A 46 -3.05 11.47 -6.24
C LYS A 46 -2.51 10.64 -7.39
N THR A 47 -1.22 10.33 -7.36
CA THR A 47 -0.61 9.39 -8.28
C THR A 47 -0.22 8.10 -7.56
N LEU A 48 -0.05 7.02 -8.33
CA LEU A 48 0.49 5.75 -7.82
C LEU A 48 1.96 5.58 -8.26
N GLU A 49 2.65 6.69 -8.51
CA GLU A 49 4.04 6.68 -8.96
C GLU A 49 5.00 6.74 -7.78
N LEU A 50 6.11 6.00 -7.90
CA LEU A 50 7.23 6.02 -6.98
C LEU A 50 8.35 6.91 -7.49
N GLU A 51 8.81 7.79 -6.64
CA GLU A 51 10.08 8.51 -6.79
C GLU A 51 11.20 7.67 -6.19
N THR A 52 12.38 7.74 -6.81
CA THR A 52 13.59 7.07 -6.31
C THR A 52 14.57 8.11 -5.76
N LEU A 53 15.03 7.90 -4.54
CA LEU A 53 15.96 8.79 -3.84
C LEU A 53 17.14 7.98 -3.32
N GLU A 54 18.36 8.47 -3.53
CA GLU A 54 19.56 7.85 -2.98
C GLU A 54 19.91 8.52 -1.63
N ARG A 55 19.98 7.73 -0.55
CA ARG A 55 20.32 8.23 0.78
C ARG A 55 21.12 7.21 1.58
N GLY A 56 22.33 7.59 1.99
CA GLY A 56 23.17 6.75 2.86
C GLY A 56 23.56 5.40 2.25
N GLY A 57 23.71 5.34 0.92
CA GLY A 57 24.06 4.11 0.19
C GLY A 57 22.89 3.14 0.01
N LYS A 58 21.66 3.60 0.27
CA LYS A 58 20.42 2.85 0.03
C LYS A 58 19.56 3.60 -0.97
N THR A 59 18.85 2.85 -1.78
CA THR A 59 17.80 3.38 -2.65
C THR A 59 16.50 3.42 -1.87
N LEU A 60 15.91 4.61 -1.75
CA LEU A 60 14.60 4.82 -1.14
C LEU A 60 13.56 5.01 -2.24
N TYR A 61 12.42 4.38 -2.06
CA TYR A 61 11.22 4.55 -2.89
C TYR A 61 10.17 5.30 -2.07
N ARG A 62 9.60 6.34 -2.66
CA ARG A 62 8.60 7.19 -2.02
C ARG A 62 7.45 7.46 -2.98
N SER A 63 6.21 7.46 -2.48
CA SER A 63 5.08 7.95 -3.28
C SER A 63 5.30 9.41 -3.69
N ALA A 64 5.06 9.71 -4.96
CA ALA A 64 5.19 11.06 -5.51
C ALA A 64 4.04 11.97 -5.00
N ASP A 65 3.06 12.24 -5.84
CA ASP A 65 1.93 13.12 -5.52
C ASP A 65 0.85 12.38 -4.74
N ASN A 66 0.94 12.39 -3.40
CA ASN A 66 -0.03 11.78 -2.49
C ASN A 66 0.10 12.41 -1.09
N ASP A 67 -1.02 12.67 -0.42
CA ASP A 67 -1.06 13.10 0.98
C ASP A 67 -0.80 11.95 1.98
N VAL A 68 -1.02 10.70 1.53
CA VAL A 68 -0.60 9.50 2.24
C VAL A 68 0.75 9.06 1.71
N VAL A 69 1.82 9.52 2.35
CA VAL A 69 3.19 9.29 1.89
C VAL A 69 3.66 7.90 2.32
N THR A 70 3.90 7.03 1.35
CA THR A 70 4.53 5.72 1.58
C THR A 70 6.01 5.79 1.22
N THR A 71 6.88 5.31 2.12
CA THR A 71 8.34 5.27 1.92
C THR A 71 8.89 3.92 2.35
N PHE A 72 9.79 3.34 1.56
CA PHE A 72 10.51 2.11 1.88
C PHE A 72 11.84 2.08 1.15
N SER A 73 12.79 1.25 1.61
CA SER A 73 14.11 1.13 0.98
C SER A 73 14.19 -0.09 0.05
N ASP A 74 15.30 -0.21 -0.67
CA ASP A 74 15.69 -1.43 -1.41
C ASP A 74 15.87 -2.65 -0.51
N GLN A 75 15.84 -2.47 0.82
CA GLN A 75 15.85 -3.53 1.82
C GLN A 75 14.51 -3.58 2.55
N ILE A 76 13.64 -4.51 2.16
CA ILE A 76 12.30 -4.64 2.75
C ILE A 76 12.33 -4.85 4.28
N SER A 77 13.41 -5.39 4.82
CA SER A 77 13.62 -5.55 6.26
C SER A 77 13.72 -4.24 7.04
N ASP A 78 13.97 -3.10 6.37
CA ASP A 78 13.92 -1.78 7.00
C ASP A 78 12.48 -1.39 7.36
N GLY A 79 11.50 -1.99 6.70
CA GLY A 79 10.07 -1.75 6.86
C GLY A 79 9.50 -0.80 5.80
N ILE A 80 8.17 -0.74 5.78
CA ILE A 80 7.39 0.16 4.94
C ILE A 80 6.80 1.22 5.86
N HIS A 81 7.13 2.46 5.61
CA HIS A 81 6.68 3.61 6.39
C HIS A 81 5.56 4.35 5.66
N LEU A 82 4.48 4.62 6.38
CA LEU A 82 3.33 5.37 5.91
C LEU A 82 3.14 6.59 6.82
N GLN A 83 2.93 7.76 6.20
CA GLN A 83 2.67 9.00 6.90
C GLN A 83 1.52 9.78 6.26
N HIS A 84 0.59 10.26 7.10
CA HIS A 84 -0.48 11.18 6.71
C HIS A 84 -0.67 12.22 7.82
N GLY A 85 -0.28 13.46 7.55
CA GLY A 85 -0.24 14.50 8.57
C GLY A 85 0.67 14.11 9.73
N GLU A 86 0.14 14.07 10.95
CA GLU A 86 0.83 13.66 12.17
C GLU A 86 0.83 12.13 12.40
N ILE A 87 0.01 11.40 11.64
CA ILE A 87 -0.09 9.95 11.74
C ILE A 87 1.10 9.31 11.07
N SER A 88 1.79 8.43 11.79
CA SER A 88 2.94 7.67 11.31
C SER A 88 2.79 6.19 11.66
N ILE A 89 2.88 5.33 10.66
CA ILE A 89 2.78 3.89 10.79
C ILE A 89 3.96 3.25 10.07
N THR A 90 4.63 2.28 10.69
CA THR A 90 5.66 1.48 10.04
C THR A 90 5.33 0.01 10.17
N LEU A 91 5.19 -0.66 9.04
CA LEU A 91 5.07 -2.11 8.96
C LEU A 91 6.46 -2.71 8.71
N LYS A 92 6.96 -3.48 9.67
CA LYS A 92 8.27 -4.11 9.58
C LYS A 92 8.16 -5.62 9.58
N PRO A 93 8.57 -6.31 8.49
CA PRO A 93 8.67 -7.76 8.51
C PRO A 93 9.67 -8.22 9.57
N GLU A 94 9.26 -9.19 10.38
CA GLU A 94 10.11 -9.80 11.39
C GLU A 94 10.53 -11.19 10.90
N PRO A 95 11.79 -11.62 11.18
CA PRO A 95 12.17 -13.01 10.93
C PRO A 95 11.32 -13.91 11.81
N SER A 96 10.62 -14.87 11.23
CA SER A 96 9.82 -15.80 12.02
C SER A 96 10.71 -16.63 12.93
N VAL A 97 10.19 -16.88 14.14
CA VAL A 97 10.94 -17.37 15.30
C VAL A 97 11.53 -18.79 15.12
N LYS A 98 11.17 -19.53 14.08
CA LYS A 98 11.53 -20.95 14.02
C LYS A 98 12.39 -21.41 12.85
N ASN A 99 12.53 -20.75 11.73
CA ASN A 99 13.39 -21.21 10.62
C ASN A 99 13.53 -20.23 9.46
N SER A 100 13.26 -18.94 9.62
CA SER A 100 13.31 -18.03 8.51
C SER A 100 14.50 -17.10 8.61
N ALA A 101 15.31 -17.11 7.56
CA ALA A 101 16.10 -15.95 7.25
C ALA A 101 15.14 -14.76 7.02
N PRO A 102 15.49 -13.53 7.49
CA PRO A 102 14.73 -12.35 7.16
C PRO A 102 14.59 -12.28 5.63
N LEU A 103 13.45 -11.76 5.13
CA LEU A 103 13.31 -11.40 3.72
C LEU A 103 14.42 -10.40 3.38
N LYS A 104 15.59 -10.89 3.09
CA LYS A 104 16.69 -10.11 2.54
C LYS A 104 16.49 -10.11 1.06
N ALA A 105 15.93 -9.05 0.54
CA ALA A 105 15.97 -8.81 -0.87
C ALA A 105 17.44 -8.60 -1.25
N GLU A 106 17.99 -9.47 -2.09
CA GLU A 106 19.29 -9.24 -2.68
C GLU A 106 19.23 -8.18 -3.77
N THR A 107 18.05 -7.98 -4.35
CA THR A 107 17.84 -6.98 -5.40
C THR A 107 16.39 -6.48 -5.38
N ALA A 108 16.25 -5.16 -5.41
CA ALA A 108 14.97 -4.48 -5.58
C ALA A 108 14.83 -4.07 -7.06
N PHE A 109 13.68 -4.41 -7.67
CA PHE A 109 13.36 -4.07 -9.06
C PHE A 109 12.10 -3.22 -9.11
N PRO A 110 12.22 -1.90 -9.38
CA PRO A 110 11.06 -1.09 -9.65
C PRO A 110 10.38 -1.56 -10.94
N ALA A 111 9.05 -1.68 -10.90
CA ALA A 111 8.27 -1.98 -12.08
C ALA A 111 8.39 -0.85 -13.12
N ALA A 112 8.22 -1.19 -14.40
CA ALA A 112 8.34 -0.24 -15.50
C ALA A 112 7.32 0.93 -15.40
N ASP A 113 6.15 0.67 -14.79
CA ASP A 113 5.11 1.67 -14.54
C ASP A 113 5.36 2.50 -13.26
N ARG A 114 6.46 2.24 -12.54
CA ARG A 114 6.84 2.89 -11.27
C ARG A 114 5.80 2.83 -10.15
N LYS A 115 4.88 1.87 -10.18
CA LYS A 115 3.84 1.73 -9.14
C LYS A 115 4.21 0.74 -8.06
N SER A 116 5.17 -0.13 -8.32
CA SER A 116 5.59 -1.18 -7.40
C SER A 116 7.08 -1.46 -7.47
N VAL A 117 7.59 -2.11 -6.43
CA VAL A 117 8.94 -2.65 -6.36
C VAL A 117 8.86 -4.11 -5.96
N ALA A 118 9.45 -4.97 -6.79
CA ALA A 118 9.64 -6.37 -6.48
C ALA A 118 10.96 -6.59 -5.73
N PHE A 119 10.92 -7.38 -4.68
CA PHE A 119 12.06 -7.77 -3.87
C PHE A 119 12.34 -9.25 -4.11
N LEU A 120 13.38 -9.54 -4.88
CA LEU A 120 13.80 -10.90 -5.15
C LEU A 120 14.84 -11.33 -4.11
N ALA A 121 14.64 -12.49 -3.52
CA ALA A 121 15.58 -13.13 -2.63
C ALA A 121 16.00 -14.49 -3.21
N ASP A 122 17.21 -14.96 -2.88
CA ASP A 122 17.67 -16.32 -3.14
C ASP A 122 16.93 -17.36 -2.26
N GLN A 123 15.64 -17.13 -2.04
CA GLN A 123 14.77 -17.89 -1.16
C GLN A 123 13.43 -18.15 -1.87
N PRO A 124 12.70 -19.20 -1.44
CA PRO A 124 11.42 -19.54 -2.07
C PRO A 124 10.31 -18.49 -1.87
N VAL A 125 10.58 -17.40 -1.16
CA VAL A 125 9.64 -16.30 -0.91
C VAL A 125 10.20 -15.00 -1.47
N SER A 126 9.50 -14.40 -2.39
CA SER A 126 9.75 -13.06 -2.92
C SER A 126 8.67 -12.10 -2.41
N GLY A 127 8.98 -10.81 -2.40
CA GLY A 127 8.03 -9.77 -1.99
C GLY A 127 7.75 -8.79 -3.11
N ASN A 128 6.60 -8.16 -3.06
CA ASN A 128 6.25 -7.00 -3.87
C ASN A 128 5.55 -5.96 -3.00
N VAL A 129 5.91 -4.69 -3.19
CA VAL A 129 5.24 -3.55 -2.54
C VAL A 129 4.69 -2.66 -3.63
N SER A 130 3.39 -2.44 -3.61
CA SER A 130 2.67 -1.60 -4.57
C SER A 130 1.99 -0.44 -3.87
N LEU A 131 2.01 0.74 -4.47
CA LEU A 131 1.24 1.88 -3.97
C LEU A 131 -0.25 1.67 -4.19
N THR A 132 -1.03 2.16 -3.23
CA THR A 132 -2.47 2.40 -3.35
C THR A 132 -2.75 3.88 -3.10
N TYR A 133 -3.95 4.36 -3.42
CA TYR A 133 -4.33 5.76 -3.16
C TYR A 133 -4.36 6.11 -1.66
N MET A 134 -4.48 5.10 -0.79
CA MET A 134 -4.60 5.25 0.66
C MET A 134 -3.44 4.60 1.44
N GLY A 135 -2.35 4.24 0.77
CA GLY A 135 -1.20 3.61 1.42
C GLY A 135 -0.48 2.65 0.49
N PHE A 136 -0.36 1.39 0.87
CA PHE A 136 0.34 0.37 0.10
C PHE A 136 -0.32 -1.00 0.23
N SER A 137 0.01 -1.88 -0.71
CA SER A 137 -0.24 -3.32 -0.66
C SER A 137 1.09 -4.05 -0.63
N GLN A 138 1.22 -5.03 0.24
CA GLN A 138 2.35 -5.94 0.27
C GLN A 138 1.90 -7.33 -0.16
N GLU A 139 2.57 -7.89 -1.15
CA GLU A 139 2.34 -9.24 -1.65
C GLU A 139 3.55 -10.12 -1.35
N LEU A 140 3.31 -11.36 -0.96
CA LEU A 140 4.34 -12.38 -0.79
C LEU A 140 4.10 -13.49 -1.80
N LEU A 141 5.05 -13.72 -2.68
CA LEU A 141 5.05 -14.81 -3.65
C LEU A 141 5.84 -15.99 -3.08
N ILE A 142 5.15 -17.08 -2.79
CA ILE A 142 5.73 -18.33 -2.29
C ILE A 142 5.85 -19.29 -3.46
N GLN A 143 7.07 -19.50 -3.95
CA GLN A 143 7.33 -20.33 -5.15
C GLN A 143 7.33 -21.83 -4.83
N GLU A 144 7.75 -22.20 -3.62
CA GLU A 144 7.83 -23.59 -3.17
C GLU A 144 7.28 -23.72 -1.74
N ARG A 145 6.97 -24.95 -1.34
CA ARG A 145 6.60 -25.21 0.05
C ARG A 145 7.83 -25.02 0.95
N ALA A 146 8.02 -23.80 1.41
CA ALA A 146 9.19 -23.38 2.18
C ALA A 146 9.29 -23.94 3.60
N GLY A 147 8.32 -24.76 4.04
CA GLY A 147 8.23 -25.20 5.44
C GLY A 147 7.84 -24.06 6.41
N GLN A 148 7.69 -22.85 5.92
CA GLN A 148 7.27 -21.68 6.66
C GLN A 148 5.78 -21.44 6.41
N ASN A 149 4.99 -21.43 7.49
CA ASN A 149 3.54 -21.21 7.43
C ASN A 149 3.11 -19.89 8.08
N GLU A 150 4.06 -19.18 8.68
CA GLU A 150 3.81 -17.95 9.41
C GLU A 150 4.67 -16.82 8.85
N PHE A 151 4.04 -15.67 8.58
CA PHE A 151 4.70 -14.43 8.21
C PHE A 151 4.37 -13.40 9.28
N VAL A 152 5.37 -12.98 10.03
CA VAL A 152 5.20 -12.04 11.13
C VAL A 152 5.61 -10.65 10.66
N SER A 153 4.76 -9.68 10.91
CA SER A 153 5.08 -8.26 10.75
C SER A 153 4.77 -7.52 12.02
N ARG A 154 5.64 -6.59 12.38
CA ARG A 154 5.43 -5.70 13.52
C ARG A 154 4.95 -4.34 13.01
N ILE A 155 3.89 -3.85 13.64
CA ILE A 155 3.35 -2.52 13.36
C ILE A 155 3.85 -1.57 14.45
N TYR A 156 4.57 -0.53 14.05
CA TYR A 156 4.98 0.56 14.92
C TYR A 156 4.11 1.77 14.60
N THR A 157 3.55 2.38 15.61
CA THR A 157 2.66 3.53 15.48
C THR A 157 3.14 4.69 16.34
N ASN A 158 2.76 5.91 15.98
CA ASN A 158 2.98 7.08 16.79
C ASN A 158 1.70 7.40 17.57
N GLY A 159 1.57 6.76 18.76
CA GLY A 159 0.43 7.00 19.66
C GLY A 159 -0.92 6.41 19.23
N LEU A 160 -0.92 5.48 18.26
CA LEU A 160 -2.13 4.75 17.88
C LEU A 160 -2.17 3.40 18.57
N GLU A 161 -3.36 2.96 18.89
CA GLU A 161 -3.67 1.64 19.43
C GLU A 161 -4.26 0.74 18.33
N LEU A 162 -3.80 -0.51 18.30
CA LEU A 162 -4.37 -1.54 17.44
C LEU A 162 -5.54 -2.20 18.18
N TYR A 163 -6.68 -2.30 17.53
CA TYR A 163 -7.84 -3.03 18.04
C TYR A 163 -8.51 -3.83 16.93
N GLN A 164 -9.27 -4.83 17.32
CA GLN A 164 -10.07 -5.63 16.41
C GLN A 164 -11.55 -5.31 16.62
N ASP A 165 -12.26 -5.01 15.54
CA ASP A 165 -13.70 -4.75 15.62
C ASP A 165 -14.52 -6.06 15.75
N ASP A 166 -15.85 -5.90 15.86
CA ASP A 166 -16.79 -7.03 15.99
C ASP A 166 -16.82 -7.93 14.74
N PHE A 167 -16.32 -7.45 13.61
CA PHE A 167 -16.22 -8.21 12.36
C PHE A 167 -14.85 -8.87 12.18
N GLY A 168 -13.92 -8.67 13.10
CA GLY A 168 -12.57 -9.22 13.07
C GLY A 168 -11.56 -8.36 12.30
N GLN A 169 -11.95 -7.18 11.82
CA GLN A 169 -11.06 -6.27 11.10
C GLN A 169 -10.08 -5.59 12.06
N LEU A 170 -8.82 -5.53 11.68
CA LEU A 170 -7.79 -4.81 12.44
C LEU A 170 -7.78 -3.32 12.07
N LEU A 171 -7.93 -2.49 13.09
CA LEU A 171 -8.08 -1.05 13.00
C LEU A 171 -7.06 -0.36 13.90
N LEU A 172 -6.64 0.84 13.53
CA LEU A 172 -5.77 1.72 14.32
C LEU A 172 -6.53 3.01 14.64
N ARG A 173 -6.50 3.41 15.91
CA ARG A 173 -7.13 4.64 16.38
C ARG A 173 -6.25 5.34 17.43
N GLY A 174 -6.47 6.63 17.64
CA GLY A 174 -5.92 7.33 18.80
C GLY A 174 -6.52 6.80 20.11
N ALA A 175 -5.80 6.90 21.22
CA ALA A 175 -6.25 6.38 22.52
C ALA A 175 -7.58 6.99 23.03
N GLU A 176 -7.88 8.22 22.60
CA GLU A 176 -9.11 8.95 22.98
C GLU A 176 -10.12 9.06 21.83
N ASP A 177 -9.80 8.52 20.64
CA ASP A 177 -10.62 8.61 19.44
C ASP A 177 -11.55 7.41 19.32
N GLU A 178 -12.83 7.65 19.00
CA GLU A 178 -13.78 6.58 18.69
C GLU A 178 -13.63 6.09 17.24
N GLU A 179 -13.11 6.93 16.35
CA GLU A 179 -12.98 6.61 14.93
C GLU A 179 -11.59 6.04 14.59
N ALA A 180 -11.59 5.03 13.73
CA ALA A 180 -10.35 4.48 13.18
C ALA A 180 -9.72 5.45 12.18
N VAL A 181 -8.42 5.68 12.32
CA VAL A 181 -7.63 6.51 11.40
C VAL A 181 -6.94 5.69 10.32
N ALA A 182 -6.79 4.38 10.55
CA ALA A 182 -6.26 3.44 9.55
C ALA A 182 -6.81 2.03 9.81
N TYR A 183 -6.74 1.19 8.78
CA TYR A 183 -7.13 -0.22 8.87
C TYR A 183 -6.11 -1.09 8.13
N VAL A 184 -5.99 -2.33 8.59
CA VAL A 184 -5.22 -3.38 7.93
C VAL A 184 -6.19 -4.27 7.19
N CYS A 185 -6.07 -4.32 5.87
CA CYS A 185 -6.93 -5.18 5.06
C CYS A 185 -6.70 -6.66 5.41
N ASP A 186 -7.76 -7.46 5.36
CA ASP A 186 -7.65 -8.89 5.53
C ASP A 186 -6.67 -9.50 4.53
N PRO A 187 -5.76 -10.37 4.99
CA PRO A 187 -4.84 -11.03 4.10
C PRO A 187 -5.57 -12.06 3.25
N VAL A 188 -5.26 -12.09 1.95
CA VAL A 188 -5.87 -13.01 0.99
C VAL A 188 -4.79 -13.87 0.35
N VAL A 189 -5.02 -15.18 0.28
CA VAL A 189 -4.14 -16.11 -0.43
C VAL A 189 -4.74 -16.46 -1.79
N PHE A 190 -3.93 -16.29 -2.83
CA PHE A 190 -4.25 -16.72 -4.19
C PHE A 190 -3.32 -17.86 -4.57
N THR A 191 -3.87 -18.91 -5.16
CA THR A 191 -3.09 -19.94 -5.85
C THR A 191 -2.85 -19.53 -7.30
N ALA A 192 -1.77 -20.02 -7.94
CA ALA A 192 -1.40 -19.67 -9.31
C ALA A 192 -2.53 -19.94 -10.34
N ASP A 193 -3.39 -20.93 -10.05
CA ASP A 193 -4.55 -21.26 -10.88
C ASP A 193 -5.83 -20.53 -10.46
N ASN A 194 -5.74 -19.64 -9.48
CA ASN A 194 -6.85 -18.85 -8.92
C ASN A 194 -8.06 -19.65 -8.41
N ARG A 195 -7.88 -20.96 -8.10
CA ARG A 195 -8.97 -21.87 -7.73
C ARG A 195 -9.23 -21.97 -6.23
N ASN A 196 -8.28 -21.57 -5.39
CA ASN A 196 -8.36 -21.72 -3.93
C ASN A 196 -8.03 -20.41 -3.23
N ASN A 197 -8.89 -19.41 -3.39
CA ASN A 197 -8.76 -18.18 -2.62
C ASN A 197 -9.25 -18.46 -1.19
N ARG A 198 -8.40 -18.21 -0.20
CA ARG A 198 -8.73 -18.33 1.22
C ARG A 198 -8.43 -17.01 1.91
N LEU A 199 -9.37 -16.57 2.72
CA LEU A 199 -9.08 -15.53 3.70
C LEU A 199 -8.20 -16.16 4.78
N LEU A 200 -7.13 -15.46 5.13
CA LEU A 200 -6.30 -15.78 6.28
C LEU A 200 -6.83 -15.01 7.49
N THR A 201 -6.57 -15.52 8.67
CA THR A 201 -6.88 -14.82 9.91
C THR A 201 -5.60 -14.30 10.54
N TYR A 202 -5.71 -13.14 11.19
CA TYR A 202 -4.67 -12.65 12.08
C TYR A 202 -4.71 -13.44 13.41
N THR A 203 -3.55 -13.72 13.94
CA THR A 203 -3.39 -14.39 15.25
C THR A 203 -2.43 -13.60 16.13
#